data_ab4df10abca4f1a82a6bdb5812902942
#
_entry.id   ab4df10abca4f1a82a6bdb5812902942
#
_cell.length_a   1.000
_cell.length_b   1.000
_cell.length_c   1.000
_cell.angle_alpha   90.00
_cell.angle_beta   90.00
_cell.angle_gamma   90.00
#
_symmetry.space_group_name_H-M   'P 1'
#
loop_
_entity.id
_entity.type
_entity.pdbx_description
1 polymer ?
#
loop_
_entity_poly.entity_id
_entity_poly.type
_entity_poly.pdbx_seq_one_letter_code
_entity_poly.pdbx_strand_id
1 'polypeptide(L)'
;MAFSGPSNSGKTTLITKLAKAFIGQGLKVVVLKHDPKDKASFDTAGKDSFKFYQTGASVIVQSPTRTTFFSHESLAIDECIALTGDFDIFLVEGLKHLPLPRISVFCDKLDESYFAYSQAIASYEKINTPNLKWLHLDDIQGICAYILANAKRCE
;
A
#
# COMPACT_ATOMS: atom_id res chain seq x y z
N MET A 1 3.53 -1.29 7.08
CA MET A 1 4.61 -0.47 6.47
C MET A 1 4.03 0.39 5.36
N ALA A 2 4.34 1.70 5.35
CA ALA A 2 3.88 2.62 4.33
C ALA A 2 4.95 2.91 3.27
N PHE A 3 4.52 3.30 2.07
CA PHE A 3 5.37 3.65 0.94
C PHE A 3 4.99 5.01 0.38
N SER A 4 5.97 5.86 0.13
CA SER A 4 5.80 7.19 -0.49
C SER A 4 6.75 7.39 -1.65
N GLY A 5 6.61 8.52 -2.30
CA GLY A 5 7.45 8.95 -3.42
C GLY A 5 6.61 9.63 -4.49
N PRO A 6 7.22 10.32 -5.44
CA PRO A 6 6.54 10.97 -6.55
C PRO A 6 5.71 10.00 -7.41
N SER A 7 4.84 10.52 -8.25
CA SER A 7 4.19 9.69 -9.30
C SER A 7 5.26 9.01 -10.16
N ASN A 8 5.01 7.75 -10.52
CA ASN A 8 5.92 6.93 -11.34
C ASN A 8 7.30 6.63 -10.71
N SER A 9 7.46 6.82 -9.40
CA SER A 9 8.73 6.51 -8.69
C SER A 9 8.98 5.02 -8.43
N GLY A 10 8.15 4.10 -8.96
CA GLY A 10 8.31 2.67 -8.80
C GLY A 10 7.59 2.04 -7.59
N LYS A 11 6.81 2.82 -6.79
CA LYS A 11 6.08 2.32 -5.61
C LYS A 11 5.25 1.09 -5.90
N THR A 12 4.34 1.17 -6.86
CA THR A 12 3.43 0.08 -7.21
C THR A 12 4.20 -1.17 -7.64
N THR A 13 5.28 -1.00 -8.42
CA THR A 13 6.15 -2.10 -8.84
C THR A 13 6.82 -2.76 -7.64
N LEU A 14 7.39 -1.97 -6.72
CA LEU A 14 8.03 -2.49 -5.52
C LEU A 14 7.02 -3.21 -4.63
N ILE A 15 5.88 -2.59 -4.32
CA ILE A 15 4.82 -3.19 -3.48
C ILE A 15 4.33 -4.50 -4.09
N THR A 16 4.17 -4.57 -5.41
CA THR A 16 3.79 -5.81 -6.10
C THR A 16 4.83 -6.92 -5.93
N LYS A 17 6.12 -6.60 -6.06
CA LYS A 17 7.22 -7.57 -5.83
C LYS A 17 7.24 -8.04 -4.37
N LEU A 18 7.09 -7.13 -3.41
CA LEU A 18 7.04 -7.44 -1.97
C LEU A 18 5.84 -8.31 -1.61
N ALA A 19 4.64 -7.95 -2.09
CA ALA A 19 3.43 -8.73 -1.85
C ALA A 19 3.59 -10.17 -2.37
N LYS A 20 4.13 -10.36 -3.59
CA LYS A 20 4.43 -11.69 -4.13
C LYS A 20 5.43 -12.45 -3.26
N ALA A 21 6.49 -11.80 -2.77
CA ALA A 21 7.51 -12.43 -1.94
C ALA A 21 6.94 -12.89 -0.59
N PHE A 22 6.10 -12.07 0.07
CA PHE A 22 5.45 -12.43 1.32
C PHE A 22 4.41 -13.54 1.14
N ILE A 23 3.56 -13.44 0.10
CA ILE A 23 2.59 -14.49 -0.23
C ILE A 23 3.29 -15.82 -0.55
N GLY A 24 4.44 -15.79 -1.25
CA GLY A 24 5.27 -16.96 -1.50
C GLY A 24 5.84 -17.61 -0.24
N GLN A 25 5.91 -16.88 0.87
CA GLN A 25 6.29 -17.38 2.21
C GLN A 25 5.06 -17.87 3.02
N GLY A 26 3.88 -17.88 2.44
CA GLY A 26 2.63 -18.30 3.11
C GLY A 26 1.97 -17.21 3.95
N LEU A 27 2.43 -15.96 3.88
CA LEU A 27 1.88 -14.84 4.66
C LEU A 27 0.66 -14.24 3.97
N LYS A 28 -0.33 -13.84 4.76
CA LYS A 28 -1.51 -13.08 4.31
C LYS A 28 -1.14 -11.61 4.17
N VAL A 29 -1.27 -11.08 2.96
CA VAL A 29 -0.88 -9.70 2.64
C VAL A 29 -2.10 -8.87 2.26
N VAL A 30 -2.22 -7.70 2.87
CA VAL A 30 -3.18 -6.66 2.49
C VAL A 30 -2.43 -5.46 1.94
N VAL A 31 -2.92 -4.89 0.85
CA VAL A 31 -2.40 -3.64 0.29
C VAL A 31 -3.51 -2.60 0.26
N LEU A 32 -3.30 -1.49 0.97
CA LEU A 32 -4.13 -0.31 0.90
C LEU A 32 -3.50 0.69 -0.06
N LYS A 33 -4.24 1.12 -1.07
CA LYS A 33 -3.83 2.19 -1.98
C LYS A 33 -4.68 3.42 -1.77
N HIS A 34 -4.04 4.55 -1.47
CA HIS A 34 -4.72 5.85 -1.44
C HIS A 34 -4.84 6.41 -2.85
N ASP A 35 -6.07 6.69 -3.28
CA ASP A 35 -6.39 7.36 -4.55
C ASP A 35 -7.00 8.75 -4.29
N PRO A 36 -6.18 9.80 -4.12
CA PRO A 36 -6.66 11.14 -3.75
C PRO A 36 -7.47 11.83 -4.85
N LYS A 37 -7.55 11.25 -6.05
CA LYS A 37 -8.26 11.81 -7.20
C LYS A 37 -9.49 11.00 -7.59
N ASP A 38 -9.81 9.96 -6.81
CA ASP A 38 -10.96 9.06 -7.04
C ASP A 38 -11.06 8.56 -8.49
N LYS A 39 -9.92 8.07 -9.01
CA LYS A 39 -9.81 7.62 -10.40
C LYS A 39 -9.98 6.10 -10.56
N ALA A 40 -9.90 5.36 -9.44
CA ALA A 40 -10.05 3.92 -9.49
C ALA A 40 -11.48 3.53 -9.82
N SER A 41 -11.63 2.59 -10.75
CA SER A 41 -12.93 2.00 -11.09
C SER A 41 -12.83 0.49 -10.95
N PHE A 42 -13.73 -0.11 -10.15
CA PHE A 42 -13.73 -1.53 -9.84
C PHE A 42 -15.03 -2.22 -10.25
N ASP A 43 -16.03 -1.46 -10.75
CA ASP A 43 -17.28 -1.97 -11.24
C ASP A 43 -17.53 -1.52 -12.69
N THR A 44 -18.43 -2.19 -13.36
CA THR A 44 -18.76 -1.94 -14.78
C THR A 44 -20.15 -1.36 -14.89
N ALA A 45 -20.27 -0.23 -15.59
CA ALA A 45 -21.56 0.40 -15.89
C ALA A 45 -22.53 -0.62 -16.53
N GLY A 46 -23.79 -0.60 -16.09
CA GLY A 46 -24.85 -1.49 -16.57
C GLY A 46 -24.97 -2.82 -15.84
N LYS A 47 -24.03 -3.21 -14.97
CA LYS A 47 -24.17 -4.37 -14.08
C LYS A 47 -25.12 -4.05 -12.92
N ASP A 48 -25.70 -5.10 -12.31
CA ASP A 48 -26.68 -4.93 -11.24
C ASP A 48 -26.03 -4.32 -9.98
N SER A 49 -24.81 -4.73 -9.64
CA SER A 49 -24.02 -4.12 -8.57
C SER A 49 -23.84 -2.60 -8.77
N PHE A 50 -23.54 -2.18 -9.98
CA PHE A 50 -23.43 -0.76 -10.34
C PHE A 50 -24.75 -0.01 -10.15
N LYS A 51 -25.87 -0.61 -10.59
CA LYS A 51 -27.21 -0.01 -10.41
C LYS A 51 -27.58 0.15 -8.93
N PHE A 52 -27.28 -0.88 -8.11
CA PHE A 52 -27.50 -0.80 -6.66
C PHE A 52 -26.65 0.31 -6.03
N TYR A 53 -25.36 0.38 -6.39
CA TYR A 53 -24.46 1.43 -5.91
C TYR A 53 -24.96 2.84 -6.27
N GLN A 54 -25.50 3.05 -7.47
CA GLN A 54 -26.03 4.34 -7.90
C GLN A 54 -27.26 4.81 -7.09
N THR A 55 -27.92 3.94 -6.34
CA THR A 55 -29.03 4.36 -5.45
C THR A 55 -28.56 5.05 -4.17
N GLY A 56 -27.25 5.08 -3.89
CA GLY A 56 -26.67 5.54 -2.63
C GLY A 56 -26.45 4.41 -1.62
N ALA A 57 -26.80 3.17 -1.96
CA ALA A 57 -26.59 2.02 -1.08
C ALA A 57 -25.13 1.56 -1.14
N SER A 58 -24.56 1.17 0.01
CA SER A 58 -23.35 0.36 0.03
C SER A 58 -23.67 -1.04 -0.49
N VAL A 59 -22.76 -1.64 -1.27
CA VAL A 59 -22.99 -2.91 -1.95
C VAL A 59 -21.91 -3.92 -1.59
N ILE A 60 -22.34 -5.13 -1.23
CA ILE A 60 -21.44 -6.28 -1.09
C ILE A 60 -21.75 -7.27 -2.23
N VAL A 61 -20.75 -7.57 -3.03
CA VAL A 61 -20.83 -8.61 -4.06
C VAL A 61 -20.03 -9.81 -3.58
N GLN A 62 -20.71 -10.91 -3.35
CA GLN A 62 -20.11 -12.18 -2.93
C GLN A 62 -20.14 -13.20 -4.08
N SER A 63 -19.02 -13.85 -4.29
CA SER A 63 -18.89 -14.97 -5.22
C SER A 63 -18.20 -16.15 -4.49
N PRO A 64 -18.15 -17.36 -5.08
CA PRO A 64 -17.47 -18.49 -4.47
C PRO A 64 -15.98 -18.26 -4.15
N THR A 65 -15.34 -17.28 -4.80
CA THR A 65 -13.88 -17.07 -4.71
C THR A 65 -13.48 -15.70 -4.20
N ARG A 66 -14.42 -14.75 -4.06
CA ARG A 66 -14.10 -13.39 -3.61
C ARG A 66 -15.33 -12.67 -3.07
N THR A 67 -15.06 -11.68 -2.21
CA THR A 67 -16.02 -10.67 -1.76
C THR A 67 -15.50 -9.29 -2.15
N THR A 68 -16.38 -8.43 -2.66
CA THR A 68 -16.08 -7.03 -2.98
C THR A 68 -17.07 -6.15 -2.24
N PHE A 69 -16.58 -5.13 -1.55
CA PHE A 69 -17.38 -4.14 -0.85
C PHE A 69 -17.21 -2.77 -1.49
N PHE A 70 -18.32 -2.13 -1.83
CA PHE A 70 -18.39 -0.77 -2.34
C PHE A 70 -19.09 0.11 -1.32
N SER A 71 -18.43 1.18 -0.90
CA SER A 71 -18.98 2.18 0.02
C SER A 71 -18.96 3.55 -0.62
N HIS A 72 -19.93 4.39 -0.27
CA HIS A 72 -19.93 5.82 -0.57
C HIS A 72 -19.15 6.64 0.45
N GLU A 73 -18.71 6.01 1.52
CA GLU A 73 -17.95 6.65 2.58
C GLU A 73 -16.46 6.36 2.46
N SER A 74 -15.65 7.37 2.72
CA SER A 74 -14.21 7.20 2.89
C SER A 74 -13.93 6.74 4.32
N LEU A 75 -13.35 5.57 4.47
CA LEU A 75 -13.03 4.97 5.75
C LEU A 75 -11.65 5.44 6.24
N ALA A 76 -11.52 5.62 7.55
CA ALA A 76 -10.21 5.80 8.19
C ALA A 76 -9.37 4.50 8.06
N ILE A 77 -8.05 4.60 8.25
CA ILE A 77 -7.17 3.45 8.07
C ILE A 77 -7.50 2.29 9.02
N ASP A 78 -7.89 2.60 10.25
CA ASP A 78 -8.25 1.57 11.25
C ASP A 78 -9.56 0.87 10.88
N GLU A 79 -10.50 1.57 10.28
CA GLU A 79 -11.73 0.99 9.74
C GLU A 79 -11.44 0.10 8.52
N CYS A 80 -10.52 0.54 7.63
CA CYS A 80 -10.04 -0.30 6.53
C CYS A 80 -9.37 -1.58 7.03
N ILE A 81 -8.57 -1.49 8.08
CA ILE A 81 -7.93 -2.64 8.73
C ILE A 81 -8.99 -3.60 9.27
N ALA A 82 -10.00 -3.10 9.96
CA ALA A 82 -11.08 -3.92 10.53
C ALA A 82 -11.87 -4.71 9.46
N LEU A 83 -11.96 -4.19 8.24
CA LEU A 83 -12.63 -4.88 7.12
C LEU A 83 -11.84 -6.05 6.55
N THR A 84 -10.53 -6.13 6.79
CA THR A 84 -9.67 -7.12 6.11
C THR A 84 -9.57 -8.46 6.85
N GLY A 85 -10.06 -8.52 8.10
CA GLY A 85 -9.84 -9.70 8.95
C GLY A 85 -8.37 -9.92 9.29
N ASP A 86 -7.98 -11.16 9.55
CA ASP A 86 -6.60 -11.50 9.92
C ASP A 86 -5.63 -11.37 8.75
N PHE A 87 -4.54 -10.68 8.96
CA PHE A 87 -3.41 -10.55 8.04
C PHE A 87 -2.07 -10.57 8.79
N ASP A 88 -1.00 -10.91 8.07
CA ASP A 88 0.37 -10.88 8.59
C ASP A 88 1.07 -9.58 8.19
N ILE A 89 0.82 -9.08 6.99
CA ILE A 89 1.48 -7.91 6.41
C ILE A 89 0.44 -6.94 5.85
N PHE A 90 0.50 -5.68 6.32
CA PHE A 90 -0.30 -4.57 5.79
C PHE A 90 0.62 -3.53 5.13
N LEU A 91 0.52 -3.36 3.81
CA LEU A 91 1.28 -2.42 3.01
C LEU A 91 0.39 -1.24 2.61
N VAL A 92 0.87 -0.02 2.76
CA VAL A 92 0.11 1.20 2.45
C VAL A 92 0.82 2.00 1.36
N GLU A 93 0.19 2.19 0.21
CA GLU A 93 0.67 3.10 -0.83
C GLU A 93 0.07 4.50 -0.63
N GLY A 94 0.91 5.49 -0.36
CA GLY A 94 0.50 6.88 -0.15
C GLY A 94 0.32 7.28 1.31
N LEU A 95 -0.66 8.15 1.57
CA LEU A 95 -1.01 8.65 2.91
C LEU A 95 0.23 9.18 3.68
N LYS A 96 1.04 10.05 3.05
CA LYS A 96 2.34 10.49 3.56
C LYS A 96 2.29 11.18 4.93
N HIS A 97 1.12 11.67 5.34
CA HIS A 97 0.94 12.37 6.61
C HIS A 97 0.58 11.44 7.79
N LEU A 98 0.31 10.16 7.53
CA LEU A 98 0.06 9.21 8.62
C LEU A 98 1.36 8.84 9.34
N PRO A 99 1.33 8.74 10.67
CA PRO A 99 2.49 8.40 11.50
C PRO A 99 2.80 6.89 11.44
N LEU A 100 3.07 6.39 10.23
CA LEU A 100 3.42 5.00 9.97
C LEU A 100 4.90 4.89 9.59
N PRO A 101 5.59 3.81 9.99
CA PRO A 101 6.91 3.47 9.46
C PRO A 101 6.87 3.48 7.92
N ARG A 102 7.85 4.16 7.28
CA ARG A 102 7.74 4.50 5.87
C ARG A 102 9.02 4.30 5.10
N ILE A 103 8.89 3.73 3.91
CA ILE A 103 9.94 3.65 2.89
C ILE A 103 9.57 4.60 1.75
N SER A 104 10.44 5.55 1.43
CA SER A 104 10.28 6.37 0.22
C SER A 104 11.02 5.76 -0.96
N VAL A 105 10.36 5.73 -2.11
CA VAL A 105 10.78 4.97 -3.31
C VAL A 105 11.14 5.93 -4.43
N PHE A 106 12.33 5.76 -5.00
CA PHE A 106 12.87 6.58 -6.09
C PHE A 106 13.61 5.71 -7.11
N CYS A 107 12.96 5.41 -8.24
CA CYS A 107 13.61 4.64 -9.31
C CYS A 107 14.51 5.52 -10.21
N ASP A 108 14.17 6.80 -10.40
CA ASP A 108 14.91 7.71 -11.27
C ASP A 108 15.31 8.98 -10.53
N LYS A 109 14.34 9.85 -10.22
CA LYS A 109 14.59 11.16 -9.64
C LYS A 109 14.34 11.17 -8.14
N LEU A 110 15.35 11.59 -7.40
CA LEU A 110 15.27 11.82 -5.97
C LEU A 110 14.47 13.10 -5.67
N ASP A 111 13.62 13.03 -4.64
CA ASP A 111 12.89 14.17 -4.08
C ASP A 111 13.06 14.17 -2.55
N GLU A 112 13.95 15.05 -2.09
CA GLU A 112 14.31 15.16 -0.67
C GLU A 112 13.14 15.62 0.22
N SER A 113 12.08 16.18 -0.35
CA SER A 113 10.87 16.56 0.42
C SER A 113 10.18 15.38 1.10
N TYR A 114 10.46 14.15 0.65
CA TYR A 114 9.96 12.93 1.28
C TYR A 114 10.79 12.44 2.46
N PHE A 115 12.00 12.94 2.65
CA PHE A 115 12.93 12.45 3.68
C PHE A 115 12.40 12.65 5.09
N ALA A 116 11.75 13.78 5.36
CA ALA A 116 11.17 14.10 6.67
C ALA A 116 10.11 13.10 7.14
N TYR A 117 9.50 12.34 6.23
CA TYR A 117 8.46 11.36 6.53
C TYR A 117 8.98 9.93 6.51
N SER A 118 10.26 9.72 6.17
CA SER A 118 10.83 8.42 5.86
C SER A 118 11.70 7.89 6.98
N GLN A 119 11.76 6.58 7.12
CA GLN A 119 12.76 5.87 7.93
C GLN A 119 13.75 5.13 7.03
N ALA A 120 13.35 4.85 5.78
CA ALA A 120 14.23 4.28 4.78
C ALA A 120 13.93 4.86 3.39
N ILE A 121 14.93 4.76 2.52
CA ILE A 121 14.86 5.11 1.10
C ILE A 121 15.17 3.87 0.28
N ALA A 122 14.32 3.56 -0.69
CA ALA A 122 14.57 2.53 -1.69
C ALA A 122 14.91 3.17 -3.03
N SER A 123 16.09 2.89 -3.55
CA SER A 123 16.60 3.42 -4.85
C SER A 123 17.59 2.46 -5.48
N TYR A 124 17.91 2.65 -6.76
CA TYR A 124 18.98 1.91 -7.42
C TYR A 124 20.35 2.42 -7.00
N GLU A 125 20.53 3.74 -7.01
CA GLU A 125 21.77 4.36 -6.55
C GLU A 125 21.78 4.54 -5.04
N LYS A 126 22.95 4.31 -4.42
CA LYS A 126 23.11 4.47 -2.97
C LYS A 126 23.01 5.94 -2.59
N ILE A 127 22.07 6.24 -1.70
CA ILE A 127 21.87 7.56 -1.13
C ILE A 127 22.45 7.57 0.28
N ASN A 128 23.42 8.46 0.51
CA ASN A 128 24.03 8.64 1.82
C ASN A 128 23.31 9.74 2.57
N THR A 129 22.39 9.35 3.45
CA THR A 129 21.70 10.24 4.37
C THR A 129 21.94 9.78 5.80
N PRO A 130 22.30 10.65 6.75
CA PRO A 130 22.75 10.25 8.08
C PRO A 130 21.70 9.46 8.89
N ASN A 131 20.41 9.71 8.64
CA ASN A 131 19.32 9.21 9.49
C ASN A 131 18.34 8.27 8.76
N LEU A 132 18.60 7.92 7.48
CA LEU A 132 17.70 7.09 6.71
C LEU A 132 18.43 5.82 6.25
N LYS A 133 17.79 4.69 6.45
CA LYS A 133 18.31 3.41 5.93
C LYS A 133 18.18 3.40 4.41
N TRP A 134 19.27 3.20 3.70
CA TRP A 134 19.23 2.93 2.26
C TRP A 134 18.94 1.45 2.00
N LEU A 135 18.07 1.19 1.03
CA LEU A 135 17.65 -0.13 0.54
C LEU A 135 17.80 -0.15 -0.98
N HIS A 136 18.40 -1.20 -1.54
CA HIS A 136 18.48 -1.34 -2.99
C HIS A 136 17.15 -1.86 -3.55
N LEU A 137 16.61 -1.24 -4.62
CA LEU A 137 15.29 -1.56 -5.18
C LEU A 137 15.14 -3.00 -5.68
N ASP A 138 16.24 -3.65 -6.09
CA ASP A 138 16.20 -5.05 -6.53
C ASP A 138 16.45 -6.05 -5.39
N ASP A 139 16.86 -5.58 -4.21
CA ASP A 139 17.05 -6.44 -3.04
C ASP A 139 15.69 -6.66 -2.32
N ILE A 140 14.79 -7.38 -2.97
CA ILE A 140 13.46 -7.65 -2.44
C ILE A 140 13.51 -8.38 -1.10
N GLN A 141 14.44 -9.33 -0.93
CA GLN A 141 14.60 -10.08 0.32
C GLN A 141 15.09 -9.19 1.46
N GLY A 142 16.05 -8.31 1.20
CA GLY A 142 16.52 -7.32 2.18
C GLY A 142 15.43 -6.32 2.56
N ILE A 143 14.59 -5.90 1.60
CA ILE A 143 13.45 -5.02 1.89
C ILE A 143 12.39 -5.76 2.70
N CYS A 144 12.08 -7.03 2.40
CA CYS A 144 11.17 -7.86 3.20
C CYS A 144 11.67 -7.98 4.65
N ALA A 145 12.94 -8.30 4.84
CA ALA A 145 13.55 -8.40 6.17
C ALA A 145 13.48 -7.06 6.93
N TYR A 146 13.72 -5.94 6.24
CA TYR A 146 13.57 -4.61 6.82
C TYR A 146 12.13 -4.34 7.27
N ILE A 147 11.13 -4.69 6.45
CA ILE A 147 9.71 -4.52 6.76
C ILE A 147 9.34 -5.32 8.01
N LEU A 148 9.72 -6.60 8.07
CA LEU A 148 9.42 -7.47 9.23
C LEU A 148 10.02 -6.94 10.53
N ALA A 149 11.20 -6.30 10.47
CA ALA A 149 11.88 -5.74 11.63
C ALA A 149 11.35 -4.38 12.07
N ASN A 150 10.77 -3.58 11.15
CA ASN A 150 10.48 -2.16 11.39
C ASN A 150 9.00 -1.76 11.15
N ALA A 151 8.13 -2.66 10.69
CA ALA A 151 6.72 -2.36 10.55
C ALA A 151 6.06 -2.16 11.93
N LYS A 152 5.09 -1.25 12.01
CA LYS A 152 4.24 -1.12 13.20
C LYS A 152 3.41 -2.39 13.34
N ARG A 153 3.38 -2.97 14.52
CA ARG A 153 2.47 -4.07 14.85
C ARG A 153 1.06 -3.50 15.07
N CYS A 154 0.06 -4.19 14.57
CA CYS A 154 -1.34 -3.95 14.94
C CYS A 154 -1.60 -4.81 16.18
N GLU A 155 -2.07 -4.17 17.24
CA GLU A 155 -2.53 -4.82 18.47
C GLU A 155 -4.00 -5.20 18.32
#